data_d425acbba314826789170d09dd1bed40
#
_entry.id   d425acbba314826789170d09dd1bed40
#
_cell.length_a   1.000
_cell.length_b   1.000
_cell.length_c   1.000
_cell.angle_alpha   90.00
_cell.angle_beta   90.00
_cell.angle_gamma   90.00
#
_symmetry.space_group_name_H-M   'P 1'
#
loop_
_entity.id
_entity.type
_entity.pdbx_description
1 polymer ?
#
loop_
_entity_poly.entity_id
_entity_poly.type
_entity_poly.pdbx_seq_one_letter_code
_entity_poly.pdbx_strand_id
1 'polypeptide(L)'
;MQNYVIYKIPINPKNTAENGDSMETQNMPRNVVEHFSIQGKVVNIERIKKGYINSTYKVETLSENNHIHKYILQRINTNVFPDVDALMSNFRLTTEYLSHHLLMPGSHKRGTVQMIRPTKDGKLYLKDDSGAWRMMTYFDNVYSLDIPNSPKVFYYAGLAFGRFMKVMRGVDVTKIKEVIPNFHNTKSRYLDLEDAIAKDPVNRVAEVTAEIAFVRSHTDLFGKISEALESGKIPTRVCHNDCNLNNILFDEETHLPVAIIDMDTVMPSSPLYDYGDSMRIGTNTATDDEKDLSKVSCDLGLYEMYARGYLESCGDILTKEELELLPYASLVITSEDGIRFLMDHINGDTYYRIDYPGQNLDRSRTQLKLLDDMEKKLPEIRKILQKIYDEQGLDANVL
;
A
#
# COMPACT_ATOMS: atom_id res chain seq x y z
N MET A 1 -19.81 -7.43 -2.89
CA MET A 1 -18.83 -6.35 -3.08
C MET A 1 -18.05 -6.23 -1.79
N GLN A 2 -16.85 -6.75 -1.77
CA GLN A 2 -16.02 -6.80 -0.57
C GLN A 2 -15.22 -5.50 -0.48
N ASN A 3 -15.40 -4.77 0.62
CA ASN A 3 -14.66 -3.54 0.92
C ASN A 3 -13.40 -3.92 1.69
N TYR A 4 -12.25 -3.84 1.05
CA TYR A 4 -10.96 -4.06 1.72
C TYR A 4 -10.44 -2.77 2.35
N VAL A 5 -9.80 -2.96 3.50
CA VAL A 5 -9.31 -1.87 4.35
C VAL A 5 -7.91 -1.48 3.91
N ILE A 6 -7.74 -0.22 3.58
CA ILE A 6 -6.44 0.38 3.33
C ILE A 6 -5.93 1.02 4.61
N TYR A 7 -4.64 0.90 4.82
CA TYR A 7 -3.90 1.48 5.94
C TYR A 7 -4.19 2.97 6.13
N LYS A 8 -4.57 3.37 7.32
CA LYS A 8 -4.69 4.76 7.73
C LYS A 8 -3.67 5.08 8.82
N ILE A 9 -3.08 6.23 8.73
CA ILE A 9 -2.08 6.79 9.61
C ILE A 9 -2.75 7.66 10.68
N PRO A 10 -2.18 7.83 11.89
CA PRO A 10 -2.86 8.45 13.01
C PRO A 10 -3.39 9.86 12.72
N ILE A 11 -4.68 10.07 12.97
CA ILE A 11 -5.33 11.38 12.98
C ILE A 11 -5.46 11.80 14.45
N ASN A 12 -5.00 13.01 14.77
CA ASN A 12 -5.21 13.63 16.08
C ASN A 12 -6.72 13.73 16.37
N PRO A 13 -7.25 13.19 17.48
CA PRO A 13 -8.71 13.05 17.72
C PRO A 13 -9.48 14.37 17.91
N LYS A 14 -8.85 15.53 17.73
CA LYS A 14 -9.52 16.82 17.90
C LYS A 14 -10.25 17.38 16.68
N ASN A 15 -10.26 16.71 15.54
CA ASN A 15 -10.93 17.18 14.32
C ASN A 15 -11.83 16.10 13.68
N THR A 16 -12.76 15.52 14.45
CA THR A 16 -13.94 14.86 13.89
C THR A 16 -14.98 15.93 13.58
N ALA A 17 -14.82 16.64 12.49
CA ALA A 17 -15.88 17.47 11.94
C ALA A 17 -16.51 16.72 10.76
N GLU A 18 -17.70 16.25 11.04
CA GLU A 18 -18.86 16.02 10.18
C GLU A 18 -18.64 15.81 8.66
N ASN A 19 -18.93 14.61 8.20
CA ASN A 19 -19.29 14.32 6.82
C ASN A 19 -20.66 14.96 6.48
N GLY A 20 -20.66 16.26 6.26
CA GLY A 20 -21.78 16.96 5.65
C GLY A 20 -21.62 16.92 4.13
N ASP A 21 -22.22 15.93 3.49
CA ASP A 21 -22.48 15.97 2.04
C ASP A 21 -23.62 16.99 1.80
N SER A 22 -23.30 18.28 1.95
CA SER A 22 -24.22 19.35 1.55
C SER A 22 -24.01 19.68 0.07
N MET A 23 -25.06 20.17 -0.62
CA MET A 23 -25.02 20.56 -2.04
C MET A 23 -23.92 21.57 -2.40
N GLU A 24 -23.29 22.23 -1.44
CA GLU A 24 -22.17 23.16 -1.64
C GLU A 24 -20.89 22.47 -2.10
N THR A 25 -20.67 21.18 -1.80
CA THR A 25 -19.47 20.44 -2.17
C THR A 25 -19.44 20.02 -3.64
N GLN A 26 -20.54 20.05 -4.39
CA GLN A 26 -20.58 19.65 -5.80
C GLN A 26 -19.96 20.71 -6.76
N ASN A 27 -19.85 21.98 -6.33
CA ASN A 27 -19.25 23.02 -7.17
C ASN A 27 -17.74 23.23 -6.93
N MET A 28 -17.20 22.80 -5.78
CA MET A 28 -15.80 23.03 -5.42
C MET A 28 -14.76 22.39 -6.38
N PRO A 29 -14.89 21.13 -6.85
CA PRO A 29 -13.91 20.53 -7.73
C PRO A 29 -13.75 21.24 -9.07
N ARG A 30 -14.80 21.88 -9.60
CA ARG A 30 -14.74 22.54 -10.92
C ARG A 30 -13.85 23.77 -10.89
N ASN A 31 -13.94 24.59 -9.87
CA ASN A 31 -13.08 25.77 -9.70
C ASN A 31 -11.61 25.34 -9.52
N VAL A 32 -11.36 24.26 -8.77
CA VAL A 32 -10.02 23.70 -8.57
C VAL A 32 -9.41 23.24 -9.90
N VAL A 33 -10.19 22.53 -10.73
CA VAL A 33 -9.72 22.00 -12.04
C VAL A 33 -9.20 23.12 -12.96
N GLU A 34 -9.81 24.30 -12.92
CA GLU A 34 -9.43 25.45 -13.76
C GLU A 34 -8.02 25.98 -13.49
N HIS A 35 -7.42 25.65 -12.34
CA HIS A 35 -6.04 26.03 -12.02
C HIS A 35 -4.99 25.15 -12.66
N PHE A 36 -5.35 23.99 -13.22
CA PHE A 36 -4.39 23.03 -13.77
C PHE A 36 -4.20 23.17 -15.29
N SER A 37 -3.01 22.80 -15.77
CA SER A 37 -2.64 22.77 -17.20
C SER A 37 -3.22 21.53 -17.86
N ILE A 38 -4.49 21.59 -18.26
CA ILE A 38 -5.24 20.53 -18.93
C ILE A 38 -5.75 20.99 -20.29
N GLN A 39 -6.07 20.03 -21.16
CA GLN A 39 -6.60 20.30 -22.49
C GLN A 39 -8.14 20.29 -22.46
N GLY A 40 -8.75 21.24 -23.16
CA GLY A 40 -10.21 21.29 -23.33
C GLY A 40 -10.97 21.95 -22.17
N LYS A 41 -12.31 21.97 -22.30
CA LYS A 41 -13.22 22.49 -21.28
C LYS A 41 -13.82 21.35 -20.48
N VAL A 42 -13.96 21.52 -19.16
CA VAL A 42 -14.56 20.51 -18.27
C VAL A 42 -16.00 20.22 -18.65
N VAL A 43 -16.28 18.96 -18.99
CA VAL A 43 -17.63 18.47 -19.33
C VAL A 43 -18.20 17.58 -18.23
N ASN A 44 -17.35 16.82 -17.49
CA ASN A 44 -17.80 15.96 -16.42
C ASN A 44 -16.78 15.89 -15.28
N ILE A 45 -17.26 15.78 -14.03
CA ILE A 45 -16.48 15.45 -12.84
C ILE A 45 -17.27 14.42 -12.06
N GLU A 46 -16.67 13.26 -11.82
CA GLU A 46 -17.26 12.14 -11.11
C GLU A 46 -16.39 11.72 -9.93
N ARG A 47 -16.98 11.55 -8.73
CA ARG A 47 -16.26 11.05 -7.57
C ARG A 47 -15.98 9.56 -7.70
N ILE A 48 -14.72 9.16 -7.61
CA ILE A 48 -14.32 7.77 -7.50
C ILE A 48 -14.44 7.36 -6.02
N LYS A 49 -15.38 6.45 -5.73
CA LYS A 49 -15.65 5.99 -4.36
C LYS A 49 -14.61 4.97 -3.85
N LYS A 50 -13.70 4.51 -4.71
CA LYS A 50 -12.59 3.60 -4.38
C LYS A 50 -11.40 4.43 -3.90
N GLY A 51 -10.78 4.01 -2.80
CA GLY A 51 -9.71 4.76 -2.11
C GLY A 51 -10.19 5.40 -0.81
N TYR A 52 -9.35 5.35 0.23
CA TYR A 52 -9.80 5.66 1.60
C TYR A 52 -9.06 6.85 2.22
N ILE A 53 -7.93 7.25 1.64
CA ILE A 53 -7.10 8.33 2.19
C ILE A 53 -7.44 9.65 1.51
N ASN A 54 -7.27 9.71 0.19
CA ASN A 54 -7.51 10.91 -0.61
C ASN A 54 -8.92 10.92 -1.20
N SER A 55 -9.52 12.11 -1.35
CA SER A 55 -10.75 12.23 -2.14
C SER A 55 -10.41 12.29 -3.63
N THR A 56 -10.85 11.30 -4.39
CA THR A 56 -10.46 11.11 -5.80
C THR A 56 -11.63 11.36 -6.75
N TYR A 57 -11.36 12.07 -7.84
CA TYR A 57 -12.34 12.39 -8.87
C TYR A 57 -11.76 12.10 -10.26
N LYS A 58 -12.60 11.56 -11.13
CA LYS A 58 -12.37 11.50 -12.58
C LYS A 58 -12.85 12.79 -13.18
N VAL A 59 -12.00 13.45 -13.95
CA VAL A 59 -12.31 14.69 -14.68
C VAL A 59 -12.28 14.41 -16.16
N GLU A 60 -13.35 14.75 -16.88
CA GLU A 60 -13.42 14.66 -18.32
C GLU A 60 -13.51 16.05 -18.93
N THR A 61 -12.70 16.30 -19.97
CA THR A 61 -12.68 17.56 -20.70
C THR A 61 -12.87 17.32 -22.19
N LEU A 62 -13.50 18.25 -22.88
CA LEU A 62 -13.72 18.23 -24.33
C LEU A 62 -12.86 19.30 -24.99
N SER A 63 -11.97 18.90 -25.89
CA SER A 63 -11.14 19.79 -26.68
C SER A 63 -11.90 20.33 -27.92
N GLU A 64 -11.36 21.34 -28.57
CA GLU A 64 -11.99 21.97 -29.74
C GLU A 64 -12.17 21.00 -30.93
N ASN A 65 -11.33 19.99 -31.04
CA ASN A 65 -11.44 18.92 -32.05
C ASN A 65 -12.33 17.75 -31.60
N ASN A 66 -13.22 17.94 -30.61
CA ASN A 66 -14.14 16.95 -30.05
C ASN A 66 -13.47 15.71 -29.44
N HIS A 67 -12.22 15.83 -29.01
CA HIS A 67 -11.56 14.75 -28.28
C HIS A 67 -11.79 14.88 -26.77
N ILE A 68 -12.15 13.77 -26.13
CA ILE A 68 -12.31 13.70 -24.66
C ILE A 68 -10.96 13.35 -24.05
N HIS A 69 -10.48 14.23 -23.17
CA HIS A 69 -9.33 13.96 -22.31
C HIS A 69 -9.81 13.62 -20.90
N LYS A 70 -9.12 12.72 -20.24
CA LYS A 70 -9.44 12.26 -18.88
C LYS A 70 -8.27 12.49 -17.95
N TYR A 71 -8.59 12.87 -16.72
CA TYR A 71 -7.62 13.14 -15.66
C TYR A 71 -8.13 12.60 -14.33
N ILE A 72 -7.20 12.39 -13.39
CA ILE A 72 -7.49 12.16 -11.98
C ILE A 72 -7.21 13.45 -11.22
N LEU A 73 -8.22 13.96 -10.52
CA LEU A 73 -8.08 15.02 -9.52
C LEU A 73 -8.16 14.40 -8.13
N GLN A 74 -7.20 14.73 -7.27
CA GLN A 74 -7.23 14.27 -5.88
C GLN A 74 -7.08 15.43 -4.91
N ARG A 75 -7.90 15.40 -3.85
CA ARG A 75 -7.67 16.18 -2.64
C ARG A 75 -6.81 15.36 -1.69
N ILE A 76 -5.63 15.86 -1.40
CA ILE A 76 -4.65 15.22 -0.52
C ILE A 76 -5.14 15.31 0.92
N ASN A 77 -5.10 14.20 1.64
CA ASN A 77 -5.42 14.17 3.06
C ASN A 77 -4.23 14.69 3.89
N THR A 78 -4.26 15.96 4.25
CA THR A 78 -3.18 16.62 4.98
C THR A 78 -3.06 16.18 6.45
N ASN A 79 -4.04 15.45 6.98
CA ASN A 79 -3.92 14.83 8.30
C ASN A 79 -2.99 13.60 8.24
N VAL A 80 -2.96 12.92 7.09
CA VAL A 80 -2.09 11.77 6.82
C VAL A 80 -0.75 12.22 6.29
N PHE A 81 -0.75 13.23 5.41
CA PHE A 81 0.44 13.79 4.76
C PHE A 81 0.58 15.27 5.12
N PRO A 82 1.09 15.60 6.31
CA PRO A 82 1.18 17.01 6.76
C PRO A 82 2.18 17.83 5.95
N ASP A 83 3.28 17.23 5.46
CA ASP A 83 4.24 17.85 4.56
C ASP A 83 3.92 17.52 3.09
N VAL A 84 2.98 18.30 2.51
CA VAL A 84 2.56 18.13 1.12
C VAL A 84 3.70 18.40 0.14
N ASP A 85 4.64 19.30 0.47
CA ASP A 85 5.79 19.60 -0.38
C ASP A 85 6.73 18.39 -0.47
N ALA A 86 7.00 17.73 0.66
CA ALA A 86 7.78 16.49 0.67
C ALA A 86 7.09 15.39 -0.14
N LEU A 87 5.79 15.17 0.10
CA LEU A 87 4.97 14.19 -0.62
C LEU A 87 5.05 14.42 -2.14
N MET A 88 4.79 15.64 -2.59
CA MET A 88 4.73 15.96 -4.02
C MET A 88 6.12 15.97 -4.67
N SER A 89 7.17 16.27 -3.91
CA SER A 89 8.56 16.11 -4.36
C SER A 89 8.91 14.64 -4.61
N ASN A 90 8.59 13.75 -3.64
CA ASN A 90 8.78 12.30 -3.81
C ASN A 90 7.99 11.77 -5.00
N PHE A 91 6.71 12.13 -5.07
CA PHE A 91 5.82 11.71 -6.16
C PHE A 91 6.39 12.10 -7.52
N ARG A 92 6.83 13.35 -7.71
CA ARG A 92 7.44 13.82 -8.95
C ARG A 92 8.72 13.05 -9.28
N LEU A 93 9.68 13.00 -8.34
CA LEU A 93 10.96 12.33 -8.56
C LEU A 93 10.76 10.86 -8.95
N THR A 94 9.88 10.17 -8.24
CA THR A 94 9.56 8.76 -8.48
C THR A 94 8.92 8.56 -9.84
N THR A 95 7.85 9.31 -10.15
CA THR A 95 7.09 9.10 -11.39
C THR A 95 7.85 9.55 -12.63
N GLU A 96 8.62 10.64 -12.56
CA GLU A 96 9.53 11.06 -13.64
C GLU A 96 10.57 9.97 -13.91
N TYR A 97 11.23 9.43 -12.87
CA TYR A 97 12.21 8.38 -13.05
C TYR A 97 11.60 7.09 -13.63
N LEU A 98 10.49 6.63 -13.05
CA LEU A 98 9.78 5.43 -13.51
C LEU A 98 9.26 5.58 -14.94
N SER A 99 8.79 6.77 -15.34
CA SER A 99 8.27 6.99 -16.70
C SER A 99 9.30 6.75 -17.80
N HIS A 100 10.58 6.89 -17.49
CA HIS A 100 11.70 6.68 -18.42
C HIS A 100 12.30 5.27 -18.34
N HIS A 101 12.15 4.57 -17.21
CA HIS A 101 12.90 3.34 -16.95
C HIS A 101 12.02 2.11 -16.70
N LEU A 102 10.75 2.30 -16.28
CA LEU A 102 9.88 1.19 -15.98
C LEU A 102 9.13 0.71 -17.22
N LEU A 103 9.30 -0.57 -17.54
CA LEU A 103 8.56 -1.25 -18.60
C LEU A 103 7.67 -2.33 -17.99
N MET A 104 6.39 -2.31 -18.32
CA MET A 104 5.42 -3.33 -17.91
C MET A 104 4.99 -4.18 -19.11
N PRO A 105 4.65 -5.47 -18.91
CA PRO A 105 4.24 -6.36 -20.00
C PRO A 105 3.07 -5.82 -20.83
N GLY A 106 2.11 -5.14 -20.19
CA GLY A 106 0.92 -4.58 -20.82
C GLY A 106 1.05 -3.09 -21.20
N SER A 107 2.18 -2.42 -20.91
CA SER A 107 2.27 -0.95 -21.04
C SER A 107 2.37 -0.47 -22.49
N HIS A 108 3.04 -1.18 -23.37
CA HIS A 108 3.32 -0.83 -24.76
C HIS A 108 3.36 0.69 -25.02
N LYS A 109 2.39 1.32 -25.51
CA LYS A 109 2.35 2.76 -25.80
C LYS A 109 1.67 3.61 -24.72
N ARG A 110 1.26 2.98 -23.61
CA ARG A 110 0.61 3.66 -22.48
C ARG A 110 1.64 4.08 -21.48
N GLY A 111 1.63 4.97 -20.65
CA GLY A 111 2.57 5.19 -19.54
C GLY A 111 2.53 4.05 -18.54
N THR A 112 3.48 4.01 -17.65
CA THR A 112 3.62 2.98 -16.59
C THR A 112 3.33 3.53 -15.20
N VAL A 113 3.14 4.84 -15.08
CA VAL A 113 2.83 5.55 -13.84
C VAL A 113 1.94 6.76 -14.10
N GLN A 114 1.21 7.18 -13.07
CA GLN A 114 0.42 8.41 -13.12
C GLN A 114 1.33 9.64 -13.06
N MET A 115 1.33 10.44 -14.12
CA MET A 115 2.13 11.65 -14.19
C MET A 115 1.34 12.86 -13.69
N ILE A 116 2.00 13.73 -12.92
CA ILE A 116 1.42 15.00 -12.48
C ILE A 116 1.10 15.90 -13.68
N ARG A 117 -0.06 16.56 -13.63
CA ARG A 117 -0.40 17.70 -14.46
C ARG A 117 -0.21 18.96 -13.63
N PRO A 118 0.78 19.80 -13.96
CA PRO A 118 1.09 20.98 -13.13
C PRO A 118 -0.06 21.99 -13.18
N THR A 119 -0.08 22.88 -12.22
CA THR A 119 -0.93 24.08 -12.29
C THR A 119 -0.48 25.00 -13.42
N LYS A 120 -1.30 25.98 -13.80
CA LYS A 120 -0.97 26.95 -14.85
C LYS A 120 0.24 27.83 -14.52
N ASP A 121 0.55 27.99 -13.22
CA ASP A 121 1.76 28.66 -12.73
C ASP A 121 2.95 27.70 -12.47
N GLY A 122 2.83 26.44 -12.96
CA GLY A 122 3.91 25.46 -12.96
C GLY A 122 4.15 24.70 -11.64
N LYS A 123 3.26 24.84 -10.65
CA LYS A 123 3.37 24.11 -9.38
C LYS A 123 2.87 22.68 -9.50
N LEU A 124 3.35 21.79 -8.63
CA LEU A 124 2.98 20.37 -8.61
C LEU A 124 1.57 20.12 -8.07
N TYR A 125 1.05 21.04 -7.27
CA TYR A 125 -0.26 20.96 -6.64
C TYR A 125 -0.82 22.37 -6.38
N LEU A 126 -2.13 22.48 -6.22
CA LEU A 126 -2.82 23.68 -5.77
C LEU A 126 -3.01 23.59 -4.25
N LYS A 127 -2.78 24.68 -3.52
CA LYS A 127 -3.13 24.82 -2.11
C LYS A 127 -3.97 26.07 -1.94
N ASP A 128 -5.18 25.90 -1.41
CA ASP A 128 -6.14 26.97 -1.12
C ASP A 128 -6.93 26.64 0.17
N ASP A 129 -7.93 27.44 0.48
CA ASP A 129 -8.79 27.24 1.67
C ASP A 129 -9.56 25.92 1.64
N SER A 130 -9.75 25.29 0.45
CA SER A 130 -10.41 24.00 0.30
C SER A 130 -9.47 22.82 0.54
N GLY A 131 -8.15 23.05 0.62
CA GLY A 131 -7.14 22.04 0.88
C GLY A 131 -6.00 22.01 -0.12
N ALA A 132 -5.29 20.88 -0.20
CA ALA A 132 -4.23 20.62 -1.16
C ALA A 132 -4.75 19.66 -2.27
N TRP A 133 -4.58 20.07 -3.53
CA TRP A 133 -5.13 19.37 -4.68
C TRP A 133 -4.05 19.08 -5.71
N ARG A 134 -4.04 17.87 -6.24
CA ARG A 134 -3.18 17.50 -7.38
C ARG A 134 -3.98 16.94 -8.52
N MET A 135 -3.45 17.07 -9.74
CA MET A 135 -4.02 16.47 -10.94
C MET A 135 -3.01 15.55 -11.60
N MET A 136 -3.50 14.42 -12.09
CA MET A 136 -2.67 13.37 -12.68
C MET A 136 -3.30 12.82 -13.96
N THR A 137 -2.50 12.09 -14.75
CA THR A 137 -2.98 11.36 -15.92
C THR A 137 -3.96 10.27 -15.52
N TYR A 138 -4.90 9.97 -16.40
CA TYR A 138 -5.85 8.87 -16.30
C TYR A 138 -5.44 7.72 -17.24
N PHE A 139 -5.69 6.49 -16.85
CA PHE A 139 -5.51 5.30 -17.69
C PHE A 139 -6.86 4.79 -18.16
N ASP A 140 -7.02 4.61 -19.47
CA ASP A 140 -8.21 4.01 -20.09
C ASP A 140 -8.03 2.50 -20.29
N ASN A 141 -9.15 1.77 -20.30
CA ASN A 141 -9.22 0.32 -20.59
C ASN A 141 -8.33 -0.49 -19.64
N VAL A 142 -8.41 -0.15 -18.35
CA VAL A 142 -7.69 -0.83 -17.28
C VAL A 142 -8.60 -1.11 -16.09
N TYR A 143 -8.27 -2.15 -15.34
CA TYR A 143 -8.94 -2.48 -14.08
C TYR A 143 -7.90 -2.76 -12.99
N SER A 144 -8.31 -2.73 -11.74
CA SER A 144 -7.54 -3.16 -10.58
C SER A 144 -8.31 -4.20 -9.78
N LEU A 145 -7.59 -5.03 -9.05
CA LEU A 145 -8.13 -6.10 -8.21
C LEU A 145 -7.78 -5.85 -6.75
N ASP A 146 -8.67 -6.19 -5.83
CA ASP A 146 -8.38 -6.13 -4.40
C ASP A 146 -7.71 -7.43 -3.91
N ILE A 147 -8.06 -8.58 -4.53
CA ILE A 147 -7.44 -9.89 -4.28
C ILE A 147 -7.14 -10.57 -5.62
N PRO A 148 -6.15 -11.48 -5.68
CA PRO A 148 -5.85 -12.21 -6.90
C PRO A 148 -7.02 -13.14 -7.27
N ASN A 149 -7.45 -13.05 -8.52
CA ASN A 149 -8.49 -13.93 -9.07
C ASN A 149 -7.91 -15.20 -9.72
N SER A 150 -6.60 -15.31 -9.81
CA SER A 150 -5.89 -16.50 -10.32
C SER A 150 -4.40 -16.46 -9.91
N PRO A 151 -3.74 -17.62 -9.82
CA PRO A 151 -2.30 -17.70 -9.57
C PRO A 151 -1.46 -16.91 -10.58
N LYS A 152 -1.89 -16.90 -11.85
CA LYS A 152 -1.19 -16.16 -12.92
C LYS A 152 -1.23 -14.66 -12.73
N VAL A 153 -2.35 -14.10 -12.28
CA VAL A 153 -2.47 -12.67 -11.98
C VAL A 153 -1.57 -12.30 -10.82
N PHE A 154 -1.45 -13.16 -9.81
CA PHE A 154 -0.60 -12.89 -8.66
C PHE A 154 0.90 -13.01 -9.00
N TYR A 155 1.27 -13.92 -9.90
CA TYR A 155 2.62 -13.92 -10.50
C TYR A 155 2.93 -12.59 -11.21
N TYR A 156 1.99 -12.06 -12.01
CA TYR A 156 2.17 -10.78 -12.67
C TYR A 156 2.23 -9.59 -11.70
N ALA A 157 1.55 -9.67 -10.56
CA ALA A 157 1.68 -8.67 -9.51
C ALA A 157 3.09 -8.67 -8.90
N GLY A 158 3.63 -9.85 -8.59
CA GLY A 158 5.02 -9.99 -8.15
C GLY A 158 6.01 -9.45 -9.17
N LEU A 159 5.81 -9.76 -10.45
CA LEU A 159 6.63 -9.27 -11.55
C LEU A 159 6.56 -7.74 -11.67
N ALA A 160 5.40 -7.12 -11.45
CA ALA A 160 5.22 -5.68 -11.53
C ALA A 160 5.94 -4.95 -10.38
N PHE A 161 5.71 -5.36 -9.13
CA PHE A 161 6.36 -4.75 -7.96
C PHE A 161 7.87 -5.06 -7.93
N GLY A 162 8.29 -6.25 -8.35
CA GLY A 162 9.72 -6.56 -8.52
C GLY A 162 10.40 -5.66 -9.55
N ARG A 163 9.76 -5.37 -10.69
CA ARG A 163 10.27 -4.41 -11.69
C ARG A 163 10.34 -3.00 -11.13
N PHE A 164 9.33 -2.58 -10.40
CA PHE A 164 9.35 -1.30 -9.68
C PHE A 164 10.59 -1.23 -8.78
N MET A 165 10.80 -2.21 -7.93
CA MET A 165 11.94 -2.27 -7.01
C MET A 165 13.27 -2.25 -7.76
N LYS A 166 13.40 -3.03 -8.84
CA LYS A 166 14.61 -3.05 -9.67
C LYS A 166 14.95 -1.70 -10.28
N VAL A 167 13.93 -1.00 -10.79
CA VAL A 167 14.10 0.33 -11.38
C VAL A 167 14.43 1.36 -10.30
N MET A 168 13.74 1.34 -9.17
CA MET A 168 13.94 2.30 -8.07
C MET A 168 15.33 2.19 -7.42
N ARG A 169 16.07 1.09 -7.60
CA ARG A 169 17.50 1.00 -7.22
C ARG A 169 18.34 2.13 -7.80
N GLY A 170 17.99 2.66 -8.98
CA GLY A 170 18.72 3.75 -9.63
C GLY A 170 18.41 5.13 -9.05
N VAL A 171 17.46 5.26 -8.14
CA VAL A 171 17.13 6.53 -7.47
C VAL A 171 17.98 6.69 -6.22
N ASP A 172 18.59 7.86 -6.08
CA ASP A 172 19.33 8.24 -4.87
C ASP A 172 18.34 8.36 -3.69
N VAL A 173 18.42 7.40 -2.77
CA VAL A 173 17.53 7.32 -1.60
C VAL A 173 17.54 8.57 -0.73
N THR A 174 18.66 9.31 -0.70
CA THR A 174 18.79 10.54 0.10
C THR A 174 17.95 11.71 -0.42
N LYS A 175 17.46 11.62 -1.67
CA LYS A 175 16.57 12.62 -2.28
C LYS A 175 15.09 12.34 -2.00
N ILE A 176 14.77 11.16 -1.52
CA ILE A 176 13.41 10.77 -1.15
C ILE A 176 13.23 11.01 0.35
N LYS A 177 12.17 11.73 0.72
CA LYS A 177 11.88 12.10 2.11
C LYS A 177 10.96 11.07 2.76
N GLU A 178 11.12 10.85 4.05
CA GLU A 178 10.14 10.14 4.85
C GLU A 178 8.91 11.05 5.02
N VAL A 179 7.77 10.63 4.45
CA VAL A 179 6.50 11.40 4.51
C VAL A 179 5.58 10.91 5.62
N ILE A 180 5.84 9.71 6.14
CA ILE A 180 5.12 9.09 7.24
C ILE A 180 6.13 8.45 8.18
N PRO A 181 6.42 9.09 9.33
CA PRO A 181 7.39 8.55 10.28
C PRO A 181 7.00 7.16 10.82
N ASN A 182 7.98 6.28 10.92
CA ASN A 182 7.80 4.92 11.45
C ASN A 182 6.71 4.10 10.73
N PHE A 183 6.57 4.23 9.42
CA PHE A 183 5.43 3.66 8.68
C PHE A 183 5.33 2.13 8.88
N HIS A 184 6.41 1.39 8.66
CA HIS A 184 6.51 -0.06 8.85
C HIS A 184 7.47 -0.41 10.00
N ASN A 185 7.32 0.25 11.14
CA ASN A 185 8.08 -0.09 12.35
C ASN A 185 7.19 -0.89 13.32
N THR A 186 7.11 -2.20 13.10
CA THR A 186 6.28 -3.11 13.91
C THR A 186 6.64 -3.06 15.39
N LYS A 187 7.92 -2.88 15.73
CA LYS A 187 8.37 -2.72 17.12
C LYS A 187 7.80 -1.44 17.76
N SER A 188 7.76 -0.33 17.03
CA SER A 188 7.09 0.89 17.50
C SER A 188 5.59 0.68 17.68
N ARG A 189 4.93 0.00 16.74
CA ARG A 189 3.49 -0.32 16.84
C ARG A 189 3.17 -1.21 18.05
N TYR A 190 4.06 -2.13 18.39
CA TYR A 190 3.92 -2.92 19.61
C TYR A 190 4.00 -2.06 20.88
N LEU A 191 4.93 -1.09 20.94
CA LEU A 191 5.00 -0.15 22.06
C LEU A 191 3.76 0.73 22.17
N ASP A 192 3.23 1.20 21.04
CA ASP A 192 1.96 1.94 20.99
C ASP A 192 0.78 1.10 21.50
N LEU A 193 0.76 -0.22 21.20
CA LEU A 193 -0.25 -1.14 21.73
C LEU A 193 -0.12 -1.30 23.26
N GLU A 194 1.09 -1.48 23.78
CA GLU A 194 1.32 -1.60 25.24
C GLU A 194 0.85 -0.31 25.97
N ASP A 195 1.08 0.86 25.39
CA ASP A 195 0.57 2.13 25.92
C ASP A 195 -0.96 2.20 25.89
N ALA A 196 -1.59 1.73 24.81
CA ALA A 196 -3.06 1.64 24.70
C ALA A 196 -3.64 0.65 25.74
N ILE A 197 -3.00 -0.49 25.96
CA ILE A 197 -3.38 -1.47 26.99
C ILE A 197 -3.31 -0.85 28.39
N ALA A 198 -2.22 -0.13 28.68
CA ALA A 198 -2.04 0.52 29.99
C ALA A 198 -3.08 1.61 30.26
N LYS A 199 -3.54 2.32 29.23
CA LYS A 199 -4.55 3.39 29.34
C LYS A 199 -5.99 2.87 29.37
N ASP A 200 -6.28 1.80 28.65
CA ASP A 200 -7.61 1.20 28.48
C ASP A 200 -8.77 2.22 28.39
N PRO A 201 -8.73 3.16 27.43
CA PRO A 201 -9.56 4.37 27.45
C PRO A 201 -11.06 4.10 27.37
N VAL A 202 -11.46 2.92 26.92
CA VAL A 202 -12.87 2.52 26.75
C VAL A 202 -13.20 1.19 27.43
N ASN A 203 -12.31 0.69 28.33
CA ASN A 203 -12.48 -0.52 29.14
C ASN A 203 -12.68 -1.81 28.29
N ARG A 204 -11.90 -1.99 27.22
CA ARG A 204 -11.95 -3.17 26.33
C ARG A 204 -10.80 -4.16 26.51
N VAL A 205 -9.78 -3.84 27.29
CA VAL A 205 -8.59 -4.71 27.48
C VAL A 205 -8.98 -6.08 28.06
N ALA A 206 -9.97 -6.12 28.97
CA ALA A 206 -10.39 -7.37 29.59
C ALA A 206 -11.01 -8.39 28.61
N GLU A 207 -11.55 -7.94 27.48
CA GLU A 207 -12.19 -8.80 26.46
C GLU A 207 -11.22 -9.35 25.41
N VAL A 208 -9.98 -8.82 25.36
CA VAL A 208 -8.94 -9.17 24.34
C VAL A 208 -7.66 -9.72 24.95
N THR A 209 -7.75 -10.32 26.13
CA THR A 209 -6.57 -10.85 26.83
C THR A 209 -5.85 -11.98 26.09
N ALA A 210 -6.59 -12.77 25.32
CA ALA A 210 -6.02 -13.83 24.48
C ALA A 210 -5.22 -13.27 23.32
N GLU A 211 -5.74 -12.25 22.64
CA GLU A 211 -5.09 -11.55 21.53
C GLU A 211 -3.82 -10.83 22.01
N ILE A 212 -3.87 -10.17 23.18
CA ILE A 212 -2.71 -9.53 23.82
C ILE A 212 -1.64 -10.57 24.16
N ALA A 213 -2.02 -11.70 24.74
CA ALA A 213 -1.07 -12.77 25.07
C ALA A 213 -0.41 -13.35 23.81
N PHE A 214 -1.17 -13.53 22.74
CA PHE A 214 -0.65 -13.98 21.44
C PHE A 214 0.37 -12.96 20.89
N VAL A 215 0.04 -11.68 20.83
CA VAL A 215 0.95 -10.63 20.34
C VAL A 215 2.24 -10.61 21.17
N ARG A 216 2.15 -10.66 22.52
CA ARG A 216 3.32 -10.67 23.43
C ARG A 216 4.22 -11.87 23.24
N SER A 217 3.69 -13.02 22.80
CA SER A 217 4.50 -14.22 22.53
C SER A 217 5.32 -14.14 21.23
N HIS A 218 5.10 -13.11 20.37
CA HIS A 218 5.74 -12.97 19.06
C HIS A 218 6.70 -11.76 18.97
N THR A 219 7.10 -11.19 20.11
CA THR A 219 7.95 -9.97 20.14
C THR A 219 9.29 -10.12 19.43
N ASP A 220 9.85 -11.34 19.35
CA ASP A 220 11.09 -11.66 18.62
C ASP A 220 10.95 -11.47 17.09
N LEU A 221 9.72 -11.43 16.59
CA LEU A 221 9.44 -11.22 15.17
C LEU A 221 9.51 -9.72 14.80
N PHE A 222 9.06 -8.83 15.69
CA PHE A 222 8.76 -7.43 15.38
C PHE A 222 9.97 -6.59 14.96
N GLY A 223 11.16 -6.93 15.50
CA GLY A 223 12.41 -6.25 15.21
C GLY A 223 13.18 -6.79 14.00
N LYS A 224 12.79 -7.94 13.42
CA LYS A 224 13.64 -8.64 12.43
C LYS A 224 14.06 -7.81 11.23
N ILE A 225 13.18 -6.97 10.70
CA ILE A 225 13.49 -6.13 9.53
C ILE A 225 14.02 -4.76 9.99
N SER A 226 13.36 -4.10 10.94
CA SER A 226 13.76 -2.77 11.39
C SER A 226 15.16 -2.78 12.02
N GLU A 227 15.50 -3.77 12.85
CA GLU A 227 16.84 -3.90 13.43
C GLU A 227 17.93 -4.23 12.40
N ALA A 228 17.57 -4.97 11.33
CA ALA A 228 18.49 -5.24 10.23
C ALA A 228 18.75 -3.96 9.40
N LEU A 229 17.75 -3.09 9.24
CA LEU A 229 17.91 -1.76 8.62
C LEU A 229 18.74 -0.84 9.51
N GLU A 230 18.39 -0.71 10.79
CA GLU A 230 19.06 0.16 11.76
C GLU A 230 20.54 -0.19 11.95
N SER A 231 20.86 -1.49 11.97
CA SER A 231 22.24 -1.97 12.07
C SER A 231 23.03 -1.89 10.76
N GLY A 232 22.38 -1.55 9.64
CA GLY A 232 23.00 -1.56 8.31
C GLY A 232 23.26 -2.97 7.76
N LYS A 233 22.68 -4.01 8.34
CA LYS A 233 22.78 -5.40 7.84
C LYS A 233 22.10 -5.54 6.49
N ILE A 234 20.99 -4.85 6.28
CA ILE A 234 20.34 -4.70 4.97
C ILE A 234 20.32 -3.23 4.56
N PRO A 235 20.38 -2.90 3.26
CA PRO A 235 20.41 -1.52 2.79
C PRO A 235 19.01 -0.90 2.83
N THR A 236 18.95 0.40 3.12
CA THR A 236 17.75 1.20 2.88
C THR A 236 17.58 1.44 1.38
N ARG A 237 16.37 1.21 0.87
CA ARG A 237 16.00 1.38 -0.54
C ARG A 237 14.80 2.30 -0.68
N VAL A 238 14.51 2.77 -1.89
CA VAL A 238 13.27 3.46 -2.19
C VAL A 238 12.20 2.41 -2.47
N CYS A 239 11.22 2.29 -1.59
CA CYS A 239 10.16 1.29 -1.61
C CYS A 239 8.80 1.93 -1.83
N HIS A 240 7.83 1.15 -2.30
CA HIS A 240 6.45 1.59 -2.50
C HIS A 240 5.70 1.73 -1.17
N ASN A 241 5.92 0.79 -0.25
CA ASN A 241 5.34 0.69 1.09
C ASN A 241 3.80 0.51 1.15
N ASP A 242 3.16 0.30 0.00
CA ASP A 242 1.73 -0.04 -0.09
C ASP A 242 1.53 -0.92 -1.33
N CYS A 243 2.09 -2.15 -1.28
CA CYS A 243 2.12 -3.08 -2.40
C CYS A 243 0.84 -3.92 -2.51
N ASN A 244 -0.30 -3.28 -2.29
CA ASN A 244 -1.61 -3.87 -2.50
C ASN A 244 -1.86 -4.14 -3.99
N LEU A 245 -2.54 -5.23 -4.30
CA LEU A 245 -2.87 -5.60 -5.69
C LEU A 245 -3.71 -4.54 -6.41
N ASN A 246 -4.52 -3.77 -5.68
CA ASN A 246 -5.31 -2.68 -6.23
C ASN A 246 -4.48 -1.46 -6.68
N ASN A 247 -3.20 -1.42 -6.33
CA ASN A 247 -2.23 -0.43 -6.82
C ASN A 247 -1.55 -0.84 -8.12
N ILE A 248 -1.97 -1.98 -8.71
CA ILE A 248 -1.60 -2.38 -10.07
C ILE A 248 -2.80 -2.22 -11.00
N LEU A 249 -2.61 -1.53 -12.10
CA LEU A 249 -3.57 -1.46 -13.19
C LEU A 249 -3.26 -2.54 -14.22
N PHE A 250 -4.26 -3.36 -14.52
CA PHE A 250 -4.20 -4.42 -15.53
C PHE A 250 -4.98 -4.00 -16.78
N ASP A 251 -4.49 -4.37 -17.93
CA ASP A 251 -5.16 -4.17 -19.22
C ASP A 251 -6.42 -5.05 -19.33
N GLU A 252 -7.54 -4.48 -19.76
CA GLU A 252 -8.83 -5.18 -19.84
C GLU A 252 -8.84 -6.36 -20.83
N GLU A 253 -8.03 -6.32 -21.89
CA GLU A 253 -7.99 -7.33 -22.94
C GLU A 253 -6.95 -8.41 -22.64
N THR A 254 -5.73 -8.00 -22.28
CA THR A 254 -4.59 -8.92 -22.13
C THR A 254 -4.41 -9.43 -20.72
N HIS A 255 -5.02 -8.76 -19.73
CA HIS A 255 -4.85 -9.01 -18.29
C HIS A 255 -3.39 -8.92 -17.81
N LEU A 256 -2.56 -8.19 -18.55
CA LEU A 256 -1.17 -7.91 -18.17
C LEU A 256 -1.09 -6.61 -17.38
N PRO A 257 -0.14 -6.47 -16.43
CA PRO A 257 0.06 -5.22 -15.72
C PRO A 257 0.52 -4.11 -16.66
N VAL A 258 -0.13 -2.97 -16.58
CA VAL A 258 0.14 -1.75 -17.36
C VAL A 258 0.92 -0.74 -16.53
N ALA A 259 0.45 -0.46 -15.31
CA ALA A 259 0.96 0.62 -14.49
C ALA A 259 0.88 0.28 -13.00
N ILE A 260 1.77 0.91 -12.22
CA ILE A 260 1.67 1.01 -10.75
C ILE A 260 1.18 2.41 -10.42
N ILE A 261 0.27 2.50 -9.46
CA ILE A 261 -0.35 3.74 -8.99
C ILE A 261 -0.19 3.90 -7.48
N ASP A 262 -0.63 5.04 -6.95
CA ASP A 262 -0.60 5.39 -5.53
C ASP A 262 0.82 5.46 -4.93
N MET A 263 1.61 6.39 -5.47
CA MET A 263 3.00 6.62 -5.07
C MET A 263 3.13 7.46 -3.77
N ASP A 264 2.07 7.63 -3.00
CA ASP A 264 2.07 8.52 -1.82
C ASP A 264 2.92 8.00 -0.67
N THR A 265 3.06 6.70 -0.58
CA THR A 265 3.85 6.01 0.43
C THR A 265 5.27 5.68 -0.02
N VAL A 266 5.69 6.17 -1.20
CA VAL A 266 7.06 5.93 -1.67
C VAL A 266 8.05 6.69 -0.79
N MET A 267 8.82 5.92 -0.02
CA MET A 267 9.76 6.40 1.01
C MET A 267 11.00 5.50 1.10
N PRO A 268 12.07 5.97 1.79
CA PRO A 268 13.15 5.10 2.22
C PRO A 268 12.65 3.98 3.13
N SER A 269 12.92 2.71 2.77
CA SER A 269 12.41 1.56 3.50
C SER A 269 13.17 0.27 3.11
N SER A 270 12.56 -0.90 3.35
CA SER A 270 13.06 -2.20 2.93
C SER A 270 12.11 -2.86 1.90
N PRO A 271 12.65 -3.50 0.84
CA PRO A 271 11.85 -4.29 -0.10
C PRO A 271 11.14 -5.48 0.56
N LEU A 272 11.56 -5.84 1.76
CA LEU A 272 10.91 -6.89 2.56
C LEU A 272 9.50 -6.46 3.00
N TYR A 273 9.30 -5.18 3.29
CA TYR A 273 7.96 -4.67 3.61
C TYR A 273 7.04 -4.69 2.39
N ASP A 274 7.54 -4.25 1.21
CA ASP A 274 6.79 -4.32 -0.05
C ASP A 274 6.36 -5.76 -0.38
N TYR A 275 7.31 -6.71 -0.28
CA TYR A 275 7.03 -8.13 -0.48
C TYR A 275 6.03 -8.67 0.55
N GLY A 276 6.25 -8.35 1.83
CA GLY A 276 5.41 -8.82 2.93
C GLY A 276 3.97 -8.36 2.83
N ASP A 277 3.75 -7.11 2.43
CA ASP A 277 2.40 -6.52 2.30
C ASP A 277 1.60 -7.20 1.18
N SER A 278 2.19 -7.37 0.00
CA SER A 278 1.55 -8.14 -1.08
C SER A 278 1.22 -9.58 -0.65
N MET A 279 2.14 -10.24 0.06
CA MET A 279 1.94 -11.61 0.51
C MET A 279 0.82 -11.72 1.53
N ARG A 280 0.76 -10.81 2.50
CA ARG A 280 -0.28 -10.79 3.52
C ARG A 280 -1.69 -10.74 2.91
N ILE A 281 -1.90 -9.80 2.01
CA ILE A 281 -3.21 -9.60 1.37
C ILE A 281 -3.51 -10.70 0.37
N GLY A 282 -2.56 -10.97 -0.53
CA GLY A 282 -2.80 -11.79 -1.70
C GLY A 282 -2.84 -13.30 -1.42
N THR A 283 -2.27 -13.76 -0.29
CA THR A 283 -2.31 -15.19 0.08
C THR A 283 -3.38 -15.55 1.09
N ASN A 284 -4.03 -14.55 1.71
CA ASN A 284 -5.11 -14.82 2.66
C ASN A 284 -6.34 -15.38 1.91
N THR A 285 -6.82 -16.55 2.36
CA THR A 285 -7.99 -17.22 1.79
C THR A 285 -9.33 -16.61 2.21
N ALA A 286 -9.32 -15.64 3.13
CA ALA A 286 -10.50 -15.01 3.70
C ALA A 286 -10.43 -13.47 3.59
N THR A 287 -11.52 -12.80 3.96
CA THR A 287 -11.55 -11.33 4.09
C THR A 287 -10.82 -10.90 5.35
N ASP A 288 -10.39 -9.62 5.39
CA ASP A 288 -9.68 -9.07 6.56
C ASP A 288 -10.51 -9.06 7.86
N ASP A 289 -11.83 -9.14 7.76
CA ASP A 289 -12.78 -9.15 8.88
C ASP A 289 -13.60 -10.46 8.97
N GLU A 290 -13.05 -11.58 8.47
CA GLU A 290 -13.69 -12.89 8.54
C GLU A 290 -13.89 -13.34 9.99
N LYS A 291 -15.13 -13.63 10.38
CA LYS A 291 -15.49 -14.08 11.73
C LYS A 291 -15.23 -15.57 11.95
N ASP A 292 -15.35 -16.35 10.89
CA ASP A 292 -15.03 -17.78 10.92
C ASP A 292 -13.54 -17.98 10.63
N LEU A 293 -12.73 -17.96 11.69
CA LEU A 293 -11.28 -18.08 11.59
C LEU A 293 -10.80 -19.41 11.00
N SER A 294 -11.68 -20.43 10.88
CA SER A 294 -11.32 -21.68 10.21
C SER A 294 -11.11 -21.52 8.70
N LYS A 295 -11.62 -20.44 8.10
CA LYS A 295 -11.43 -20.08 6.69
C LYS A 295 -10.14 -19.31 6.42
N VAL A 296 -9.50 -18.79 7.48
CA VAL A 296 -8.30 -17.96 7.36
C VAL A 296 -7.06 -18.83 7.27
N SER A 297 -6.39 -18.76 6.12
CA SER A 297 -5.18 -19.55 5.85
C SER A 297 -4.32 -18.85 4.79
N CYS A 298 -3.03 -19.08 4.82
CA CYS A 298 -2.10 -18.68 3.77
C CYS A 298 -2.11 -19.71 2.63
N ASP A 299 -2.48 -19.30 1.42
CA ASP A 299 -2.40 -20.13 0.22
C ASP A 299 -0.96 -20.20 -0.29
N LEU A 300 -0.31 -21.37 -0.12
CA LEU A 300 1.07 -21.59 -0.55
C LEU A 300 1.25 -21.59 -2.07
N GLY A 301 0.20 -21.93 -2.82
CA GLY A 301 0.24 -21.87 -4.29
C GLY A 301 0.30 -20.41 -4.78
N LEU A 302 -0.53 -19.53 -4.21
CA LEU A 302 -0.44 -18.10 -4.47
C LEU A 302 0.90 -17.54 -3.96
N TYR A 303 1.37 -17.97 -2.78
CA TYR A 303 2.67 -17.57 -2.25
C TYR A 303 3.80 -17.87 -3.25
N GLU A 304 3.88 -19.11 -3.77
CA GLU A 304 4.90 -19.51 -4.76
C GLU A 304 4.81 -18.64 -6.02
N MET A 305 3.62 -18.38 -6.52
CA MET A 305 3.46 -17.63 -7.78
C MET A 305 3.91 -16.17 -7.66
N TYR A 306 3.54 -15.48 -6.58
CA TYR A 306 4.03 -14.12 -6.37
C TYR A 306 5.55 -14.08 -6.16
N ALA A 307 6.07 -14.98 -5.31
CA ALA A 307 7.51 -15.08 -5.05
C ALA A 307 8.31 -15.27 -6.35
N ARG A 308 7.84 -16.15 -7.25
CA ARG A 308 8.47 -16.36 -8.56
C ARG A 308 8.50 -15.09 -9.39
N GLY A 309 7.38 -14.39 -9.53
CA GLY A 309 7.32 -13.15 -10.31
C GLY A 309 8.19 -12.03 -9.72
N TYR A 310 8.15 -11.86 -8.40
CA TYR A 310 8.92 -10.85 -7.69
C TYR A 310 10.44 -11.09 -7.83
N LEU A 311 10.89 -12.30 -7.52
CA LEU A 311 12.32 -12.67 -7.56
C LEU A 311 12.86 -12.73 -8.98
N GLU A 312 12.07 -13.18 -9.97
CA GLU A 312 12.45 -13.11 -11.39
C GLU A 312 12.75 -11.67 -11.82
N SER A 313 12.04 -10.71 -11.28
CA SER A 313 12.24 -9.29 -11.63
C SER A 313 13.35 -8.61 -10.85
N CYS A 314 13.51 -8.88 -9.55
CA CYS A 314 14.43 -8.14 -8.69
C CYS A 314 15.31 -9.01 -7.78
N GLY A 315 15.28 -10.33 -7.88
CA GLY A 315 16.10 -11.21 -7.04
C GLY A 315 17.61 -10.90 -7.16
N ASP A 316 18.06 -10.55 -8.35
CA ASP A 316 19.46 -10.22 -8.65
C ASP A 316 19.97 -8.92 -8.00
N ILE A 317 19.08 -8.10 -7.45
CA ILE A 317 19.48 -6.85 -6.77
C ILE A 317 19.35 -6.93 -5.25
N LEU A 318 18.70 -7.97 -4.72
CA LEU A 318 18.59 -8.20 -3.28
C LEU A 318 19.91 -8.73 -2.74
N THR A 319 20.27 -8.29 -1.52
CA THR A 319 21.45 -8.84 -0.83
C THR A 319 21.11 -10.22 -0.27
N LYS A 320 22.15 -10.98 0.08
CA LYS A 320 22.00 -12.28 0.73
C LYS A 320 21.15 -12.18 1.99
N GLU A 321 21.40 -11.15 2.79
CA GLU A 321 20.67 -10.90 4.04
C GLU A 321 19.21 -10.55 3.80
N GLU A 322 18.89 -9.79 2.73
CA GLU A 322 17.53 -9.53 2.32
C GLU A 322 16.82 -10.83 1.89
N LEU A 323 17.47 -11.68 1.11
CA LEU A 323 16.93 -12.98 0.71
C LEU A 323 16.71 -13.93 1.92
N GLU A 324 17.67 -13.97 2.87
CA GLU A 324 17.55 -14.78 4.09
C GLU A 324 16.40 -14.31 5.02
N LEU A 325 16.06 -13.02 5.00
CA LEU A 325 14.95 -12.45 5.76
C LEU A 325 13.60 -12.53 5.03
N LEU A 326 13.59 -12.80 3.73
CA LEU A 326 12.37 -12.81 2.91
C LEU A 326 11.25 -13.73 3.45
N PRO A 327 11.54 -14.95 4.00
CA PRO A 327 10.50 -15.80 4.60
C PRO A 327 9.72 -15.15 5.74
N TYR A 328 10.33 -14.18 6.43
CA TYR A 328 9.73 -13.49 7.57
C TYR A 328 8.96 -12.23 7.21
N ALA A 329 9.10 -11.74 5.97
CA ALA A 329 8.53 -10.47 5.53
C ALA A 329 7.01 -10.42 5.69
N SER A 330 6.30 -11.46 5.22
CA SER A 330 4.85 -11.55 5.37
C SER A 330 4.41 -11.70 6.82
N LEU A 331 5.18 -12.43 7.64
CA LEU A 331 4.88 -12.59 9.06
C LEU A 331 4.96 -11.24 9.80
N VAL A 332 6.02 -10.46 9.54
CA VAL A 332 6.23 -9.14 10.18
C VAL A 332 5.08 -8.19 9.84
N ILE A 333 4.71 -8.05 8.55
CA ILE A 333 3.61 -7.15 8.15
C ILE A 333 2.25 -7.66 8.65
N THR A 334 2.01 -8.97 8.63
CA THR A 334 0.76 -9.53 9.17
C THR A 334 0.64 -9.28 10.67
N SER A 335 1.74 -9.40 11.42
CA SER A 335 1.76 -9.07 12.86
C SER A 335 1.51 -7.58 13.10
N GLU A 336 2.11 -6.70 12.27
CA GLU A 336 1.91 -5.25 12.36
C GLU A 336 0.45 -4.87 12.25
N ASP A 337 -0.26 -5.43 11.26
CA ASP A 337 -1.68 -5.13 11.07
C ASP A 337 -2.56 -5.70 12.18
N GLY A 338 -2.26 -6.92 12.63
CA GLY A 338 -2.93 -7.50 13.79
C GLY A 338 -2.82 -6.59 15.03
N ILE A 339 -1.61 -6.07 15.29
CA ILE A 339 -1.33 -5.12 16.37
C ILE A 339 -2.12 -3.80 16.17
N ARG A 340 -2.09 -3.23 14.98
CA ARG A 340 -2.75 -1.95 14.68
C ARG A 340 -4.27 -2.01 14.84
N PHE A 341 -4.91 -3.08 14.37
CA PHE A 341 -6.34 -3.28 14.54
C PHE A 341 -6.71 -3.53 16.00
N LEU A 342 -5.90 -4.32 16.75
CA LEU A 342 -6.12 -4.53 18.17
C LEU A 342 -6.02 -3.24 18.96
N MET A 343 -4.99 -2.44 18.69
CA MET A 343 -4.78 -1.15 19.31
C MET A 343 -5.96 -0.20 19.04
N ASP A 344 -6.45 -0.14 17.79
CA ASP A 344 -7.58 0.73 17.47
C ASP A 344 -8.88 0.27 18.14
N HIS A 345 -9.10 -1.05 18.24
CA HIS A 345 -10.22 -1.59 19.01
C HIS A 345 -10.15 -1.17 20.49
N ILE A 346 -8.98 -1.31 21.14
CA ILE A 346 -8.76 -0.88 22.52
C ILE A 346 -8.98 0.63 22.69
N ASN A 347 -8.59 1.43 21.67
CA ASN A 347 -8.77 2.89 21.66
C ASN A 347 -10.18 3.36 21.28
N GLY A 348 -11.14 2.45 21.05
CA GLY A 348 -12.52 2.78 20.77
C GLY A 348 -12.86 2.98 19.30
N ASP A 349 -12.12 2.34 18.39
CA ASP A 349 -12.35 2.35 16.92
C ASP A 349 -12.27 3.76 16.33
N THR A 350 -11.25 4.54 16.73
CA THR A 350 -11.11 5.95 16.38
C THR A 350 -10.28 6.19 15.12
N TYR A 351 -9.53 5.20 14.69
CA TYR A 351 -8.56 5.30 13.60
C TYR A 351 -9.09 4.72 12.29
N TYR A 352 -9.50 3.45 12.29
CA TYR A 352 -10.04 2.80 11.10
C TYR A 352 -11.56 2.99 11.04
N ARG A 353 -12.05 3.29 9.84
CA ARG A 353 -13.49 3.27 9.62
C ARG A 353 -14.02 1.86 9.83
N ILE A 354 -15.09 1.75 10.60
CA ILE A 354 -15.83 0.51 10.82
C ILE A 354 -17.23 0.62 10.23
N ASP A 355 -17.74 -0.49 9.72
CA ASP A 355 -19.11 -0.62 9.22
C ASP A 355 -20.05 -1.24 10.29
N TYR A 356 -19.47 -1.89 11.30
CA TYR A 356 -20.19 -2.46 12.44
C TYR A 356 -19.31 -2.47 13.71
N PRO A 357 -19.92 -2.43 14.91
CA PRO A 357 -19.18 -2.49 16.18
C PRO A 357 -18.33 -3.77 16.29
N GLY A 358 -17.06 -3.65 16.69
CA GLY A 358 -16.14 -4.77 16.85
C GLY A 358 -15.45 -5.21 15.57
N GLN A 359 -15.64 -4.54 14.43
CA GLN A 359 -15.01 -4.91 13.17
C GLN A 359 -13.46 -4.90 13.25
N ASN A 360 -12.87 -3.95 13.99
CA ASN A 360 -11.40 -3.93 14.16
C ASN A 360 -10.91 -5.11 15.00
N LEU A 361 -11.69 -5.62 15.93
CA LEU A 361 -11.36 -6.86 16.65
C LEU A 361 -11.44 -8.07 15.71
N ASP A 362 -12.45 -8.16 14.85
CA ASP A 362 -12.55 -9.22 13.85
C ASP A 362 -11.36 -9.16 12.87
N ARG A 363 -10.96 -7.96 12.44
CA ARG A 363 -9.77 -7.73 11.61
C ARG A 363 -8.49 -8.18 12.32
N SER A 364 -8.31 -7.77 13.58
CA SER A 364 -7.15 -8.19 14.37
C SER A 364 -7.07 -9.72 14.45
N ARG A 365 -8.18 -10.37 14.82
CA ARG A 365 -8.26 -11.83 14.94
C ARG A 365 -7.92 -12.54 13.64
N THR A 366 -8.41 -12.01 12.51
CA THR A 366 -8.08 -12.52 11.17
C THR A 366 -6.57 -12.42 10.89
N GLN A 367 -5.95 -11.27 11.16
CA GLN A 367 -4.51 -11.11 10.96
C GLN A 367 -3.67 -12.00 11.91
N LEU A 368 -4.02 -12.08 13.19
CA LEU A 368 -3.34 -12.95 14.14
C LEU A 368 -3.50 -14.43 13.78
N LYS A 369 -4.67 -14.84 13.26
CA LYS A 369 -4.89 -16.20 12.75
C LYS A 369 -4.08 -16.48 11.50
N LEU A 370 -3.98 -15.52 10.58
CA LEU A 370 -3.15 -15.65 9.38
C LEU A 370 -1.66 -15.76 9.75
N LEU A 371 -1.20 -14.99 10.74
CA LEU A 371 0.16 -15.08 11.27
C LEU A 371 0.44 -16.48 11.83
N ASP A 372 -0.44 -17.02 12.70
CA ASP A 372 -0.34 -18.38 13.24
C ASP A 372 -0.25 -19.45 12.15
N ASP A 373 -1.04 -19.30 11.06
CA ASP A 373 -1.02 -20.22 9.94
C ASP A 373 0.28 -20.09 9.11
N MET A 374 0.75 -18.87 8.86
CA MET A 374 2.02 -18.63 8.17
C MET A 374 3.22 -19.17 8.95
N GLU A 375 3.23 -19.04 10.27
CA GLU A 375 4.29 -19.60 11.12
C GLU A 375 4.32 -21.13 11.06
N LYS A 376 3.16 -21.77 11.12
CA LYS A 376 3.05 -23.23 10.95
C LYS A 376 3.54 -23.69 9.57
N LYS A 377 3.33 -22.86 8.53
CA LYS A 377 3.76 -23.12 7.16
C LYS A 377 5.16 -22.58 6.83
N LEU A 378 5.86 -21.97 7.80
CA LEU A 378 7.19 -21.40 7.57
C LEU A 378 8.20 -22.42 6.99
N PRO A 379 8.23 -23.71 7.42
CA PRO A 379 9.10 -24.69 6.78
C PRO A 379 8.80 -24.92 5.30
N GLU A 380 7.53 -24.91 4.90
CA GLU A 380 7.11 -25.03 3.49
C GLU A 380 7.41 -23.76 2.70
N ILE A 381 7.19 -22.59 3.29
CA ILE A 381 7.55 -21.28 2.71
C ILE A 381 9.05 -21.25 2.42
N ARG A 382 9.89 -21.68 3.35
CA ARG A 382 11.34 -21.76 3.15
C ARG A 382 11.72 -22.69 1.99
N LYS A 383 11.09 -23.87 1.91
CA LYS A 383 11.33 -24.81 0.79
C LYS A 383 10.93 -24.20 -0.57
N ILE A 384 9.80 -23.50 -0.62
CA ILE A 384 9.36 -22.79 -1.82
C ILE A 384 10.41 -21.74 -2.23
N LEU A 385 10.84 -20.89 -1.30
CA LEU A 385 11.82 -19.85 -1.57
C LEU A 385 13.19 -20.43 -1.96
N GLN A 386 13.68 -21.46 -1.24
CA GLN A 386 14.94 -22.11 -1.57
C GLN A 386 14.92 -22.69 -3.00
N LYS A 387 13.84 -23.38 -3.37
CA LYS A 387 13.64 -23.89 -4.72
C LYS A 387 13.73 -22.77 -5.76
N ILE A 388 13.11 -21.62 -5.52
CA ILE A 388 13.15 -20.47 -6.41
C ILE A 388 14.58 -19.89 -6.46
N TYR A 389 15.27 -19.80 -5.34
CA TYR A 389 16.67 -19.32 -5.28
C TYR A 389 17.58 -20.22 -6.10
N ASP A 390 17.48 -21.55 -5.94
CA ASP A 390 18.27 -22.52 -6.70
C ASP A 390 17.98 -22.43 -8.21
N GLU A 391 16.71 -22.33 -8.59
CA GLU A 391 16.29 -22.21 -10.00
C GLU A 391 16.76 -20.90 -10.66
N GLN A 392 16.87 -19.82 -9.89
CA GLN A 392 17.29 -18.49 -10.38
C GLN A 392 18.75 -18.15 -10.10
N GLY A 393 19.50 -19.04 -9.45
CA GLY A 393 20.91 -18.86 -9.13
C GLY A 393 21.16 -17.75 -8.09
N LEU A 394 20.24 -17.56 -7.14
CA LEU A 394 20.35 -16.58 -6.05
C LEU A 394 21.16 -17.17 -4.89
N ASP A 395 22.18 -16.45 -4.42
CA ASP A 395 23.10 -16.92 -3.36
C ASP A 395 22.52 -16.64 -1.96
N ALA A 396 21.55 -17.44 -1.54
CA ALA A 396 21.01 -17.41 -0.19
C ALA A 396 20.54 -18.80 0.26
N ASN A 397 20.54 -19.05 1.56
CA ASN A 397 20.03 -20.27 2.16
C ASN A 397 19.02 -19.95 3.26
N VAL A 398 17.81 -20.48 3.12
CA VAL A 398 16.69 -20.29 4.05
C VAL A 398 16.13 -21.57 4.66
N LEU A 399 16.76 -22.74 4.39
CA LEU A 399 16.42 -24.05 4.96
C LEU A 399 16.91 -24.23 6.39
#